data_ce4bc53e7d7e2c5ef493852fc54cc5ae
#
_entry.id   ce4bc53e7d7e2c5ef493852fc54cc5ae
#
_cell.length_a   1.000
_cell.length_b   1.000
_cell.length_c   1.000
_cell.angle_alpha   90.00
_cell.angle_beta   90.00
_cell.angle_gamma   90.00
#
_symmetry.space_group_name_H-M   'P 1'
#
loop_
_entity.id
_entity.type
_entity.pdbx_description
1 polymer ?
#
loop_
_entity_poly.entity_id
_entity_poly.type
_entity_poly.pdbx_seq_one_letter_code
_entity_poly.pdbx_strand_id
1 'polypeptide(L)'
;MPSGHSSVVERLVANEKVVGSSPIARSILSIMSDLAEKKCIPCEGGIPSFKIDEIHKYLKKVDGWDVKPDESKNYYLIKEFKFKNFLESQEFVNKVGGIAESEGHHPDIWFGWGYAKIKIFTHAINGLAESDFILAAKIDKIS
;
A
#
# COMPACT_ATOMS: atom_id res chain seq x y z
N MET A 1 26.97 34.79 -3.60
CA MET A 1 26.72 34.21 -3.39
C MET A 1 26.50 33.77 -2.77
N PRO A 2 26.22 33.83 -2.72
CA PRO A 2 26.07 33.26 -2.15
C PRO A 2 25.77 32.49 -1.68
N SER A 3 25.90 32.56 -1.69
CA SER A 3 25.79 31.72 -1.30
C SER A 3 25.04 31.22 -0.89
N GLY A 4 24.60 31.55 -0.95
CA GLY A 4 23.74 30.97 -0.22
C GLY A 4 23.44 29.61 -0.47
N HIS A 5 23.81 29.44 -1.14
CA HIS A 5 23.58 28.25 -1.15
C HIS A 5 24.02 27.23 -0.46
N SER A 6 24.77 26.91 -0.41
CA SER A 6 25.43 25.87 0.31
C SER A 6 24.84 25.64 1.69
N SER A 7 24.46 26.67 2.35
CA SER A 7 23.87 26.55 3.66
C SER A 7 22.57 25.71 3.66
N VAL A 8 21.87 25.75 2.57
CA VAL A 8 20.67 24.91 2.45
C VAL A 8 21.03 23.45 2.47
N VAL A 9 22.09 23.10 1.81
CA VAL A 9 22.55 21.72 1.77
C VAL A 9 22.88 21.23 3.16
N GLU A 10 23.54 22.06 3.92
CA GLU A 10 23.90 21.68 5.28
C GLU A 10 22.68 21.40 6.13
N ARG A 11 21.65 22.18 5.97
CA ARG A 11 20.43 21.96 6.72
C ARG A 11 19.76 20.66 6.38
N LEU A 12 19.80 20.25 5.16
CA LEU A 12 19.25 18.97 4.78
C LEU A 12 19.93 17.84 5.49
N VAL A 13 21.23 17.93 5.60
CA VAL A 13 22.00 16.92 6.33
C VAL A 13 21.58 16.88 7.79
N ALA A 14 21.42 18.04 8.38
CA ALA A 14 20.99 18.10 9.78
C ALA A 14 19.61 17.48 9.95
N ASN A 15 18.73 17.67 9.01
CA ASN A 15 17.41 17.07 9.07
C ASN A 15 17.46 15.56 9.07
N GLU A 16 18.38 14.99 8.39
CA GLU A 16 18.55 13.55 8.40
C GLU A 16 18.82 13.02 9.80
N LYS A 17 19.59 13.75 10.56
CA LYS A 17 19.85 13.37 11.94
C LYS A 17 18.58 13.38 12.76
N VAL A 18 17.75 14.38 12.53
CA VAL A 18 16.49 14.49 13.26
C VAL A 18 15.60 13.30 12.96
N VAL A 19 15.53 12.90 11.71
CA VAL A 19 14.74 11.76 11.30
C VAL A 19 15.17 10.51 12.05
N GLY A 20 16.43 10.37 12.31
CA GLY A 20 16.95 9.20 13.00
C GLY A 20 16.70 9.16 14.49
N SER A 21 16.04 10.15 15.04
CA SER A 21 15.94 10.29 16.49
C SER A 21 14.95 9.35 17.17
N SER A 22 13.99 8.80 16.45
CA SER A 22 12.95 7.99 17.08
C SER A 22 13.07 6.52 16.67
N PRO A 23 13.51 5.64 17.56
CA PRO A 23 13.60 4.22 17.26
C PRO A 23 12.26 3.58 16.99
N ILE A 24 11.22 4.01 17.69
CA ILE A 24 9.87 3.44 17.53
C ILE A 24 9.32 3.76 16.16
N ALA A 25 9.42 5.01 15.73
CA ALA A 25 8.95 5.41 14.42
C ALA A 25 9.71 4.69 13.31
N ARG A 26 11.00 4.50 13.51
CA ARG A 26 11.82 3.77 12.56
C ARG A 26 11.39 2.31 12.43
N SER A 27 11.08 1.67 13.56
CA SER A 27 10.60 0.29 13.57
C SER A 27 9.31 0.13 12.78
N ILE A 28 8.37 1.02 12.98
CA ILE A 28 7.08 0.98 12.28
C ILE A 28 7.29 1.16 10.78
N LEU A 29 8.10 2.13 10.38
CA LEU A 29 8.41 2.39 8.98
C LEU A 29 9.11 1.19 8.34
N SER A 30 9.99 0.54 9.09
CA SER A 30 10.71 -0.64 8.61
C SER A 30 9.75 -1.79 8.31
N ILE A 31 8.77 -2.03 9.19
CA ILE A 31 7.78 -3.08 9.00
C ILE A 31 6.95 -2.82 7.74
N MET A 32 6.49 -1.60 7.55
CA MET A 32 5.72 -1.21 6.36
C MET A 32 6.58 -1.32 5.09
N SER A 33 7.83 -0.88 5.18
CA SER A 33 8.75 -0.95 4.05
C SER A 33 9.06 -2.38 3.65
N ASP A 34 9.25 -3.27 4.62
CA ASP A 34 9.52 -4.67 4.34
C ASP A 34 8.40 -5.31 3.52
N LEU A 35 7.16 -5.04 3.89
CA LEU A 35 6.04 -5.59 3.17
C LEU A 35 5.96 -5.03 1.74
N ALA A 36 6.17 -3.73 1.58
CA ALA A 36 6.14 -3.09 0.27
C ALA A 36 7.29 -3.52 -0.64
N GLU A 37 8.39 -3.99 -0.08
CA GLU A 37 9.54 -4.45 -0.86
C GLU A 37 9.42 -5.90 -1.31
N LYS A 38 8.53 -6.67 -0.73
CA LYS A 38 8.29 -8.04 -1.13
C LYS A 38 7.59 -8.09 -2.48
N LYS A 39 7.79 -9.18 -3.19
CA LYS A 39 7.06 -9.44 -4.43
C LYS A 39 5.85 -10.30 -4.15
N CYS A 40 4.78 -10.03 -4.87
CA CYS A 40 3.60 -10.89 -4.83
C CYS A 40 3.96 -12.24 -5.43
N ILE A 41 3.68 -13.29 -4.71
CA ILE A 41 3.85 -14.65 -5.22
C ILE A 41 2.51 -15.05 -5.80
N PRO A 42 2.48 -15.56 -7.03
CA PRO A 42 1.21 -16.03 -7.61
C PRO A 42 0.58 -17.08 -6.70
N CYS A 43 -0.63 -16.81 -6.27
CA CYS A 43 -1.39 -17.77 -5.48
C CYS A 43 -2.04 -18.75 -6.45
N GLU A 44 -1.34 -19.82 -6.72
CA GLU A 44 -1.96 -20.95 -7.42
C GLU A 44 -2.83 -21.68 -6.41
N GLY A 45 -3.95 -22.18 -6.86
CA GLY A 45 -4.89 -22.84 -5.97
C GLY A 45 -4.23 -23.92 -5.12
N GLY A 46 -4.61 -23.97 -3.85
CA GLY A 46 -4.04 -24.91 -2.89
C GLY A 46 -3.46 -24.27 -1.65
N ILE A 47 -3.24 -22.95 -1.69
CA ILE A 47 -2.85 -22.20 -0.50
C ILE A 47 -4.15 -21.74 0.17
N PRO A 48 -4.36 -22.04 1.46
CA PRO A 48 -5.58 -21.60 2.13
C PRO A 48 -5.56 -20.08 2.31
N SER A 49 -6.73 -19.46 2.18
CA SER A 49 -6.87 -18.04 2.47
C SER A 49 -6.63 -17.78 3.95
N PHE A 50 -6.19 -16.58 4.28
CA PHE A 50 -5.96 -16.16 5.66
C PHE A 50 -7.25 -16.24 6.47
N LYS A 51 -7.13 -16.72 7.70
CA LYS A 51 -8.19 -16.61 8.70
C LYS A 51 -8.21 -15.21 9.29
N ILE A 52 -9.29 -14.87 9.97
CA ILE A 52 -9.49 -13.52 10.48
C ILE A 52 -8.33 -13.06 11.40
N ASP A 53 -7.75 -13.96 12.17
CA ASP A 53 -6.63 -13.63 13.05
C ASP A 53 -5.39 -13.22 12.26
N GLU A 54 -5.11 -13.92 11.18
CA GLU A 54 -3.99 -13.60 10.30
C GLU A 54 -4.25 -12.29 9.56
N ILE A 55 -5.49 -12.06 9.13
CA ILE A 55 -5.90 -10.83 8.48
C ILE A 55 -5.64 -9.64 9.40
N HIS A 56 -6.07 -9.73 10.66
CA HIS A 56 -5.85 -8.66 11.62
C HIS A 56 -4.37 -8.40 11.88
N LYS A 57 -3.57 -9.45 11.89
CA LYS A 57 -2.13 -9.31 12.07
C LYS A 57 -1.48 -8.55 10.91
N TYR A 58 -1.85 -8.89 9.68
CA TYR A 58 -1.32 -8.20 8.51
C TYR A 58 -1.92 -6.82 8.31
N LEU A 59 -3.15 -6.61 8.73
CA LEU A 59 -3.81 -5.31 8.60
C LEU A 59 -3.06 -4.21 9.34
N LYS A 60 -2.36 -4.54 10.40
CA LYS A 60 -1.52 -3.60 11.15
C LYS A 60 -0.30 -3.15 10.36
N LYS A 61 0.05 -3.85 9.30
CA LYS A 61 1.23 -3.55 8.47
C LYS A 61 0.91 -2.63 7.30
N VAL A 62 -0.35 -2.32 7.08
CA VAL A 62 -0.81 -1.40 6.04
C VAL A 62 -1.62 -0.29 6.67
N ASP A 63 -1.77 0.82 5.96
CA ASP A 63 -2.38 2.03 6.51
C ASP A 63 -3.74 2.32 5.88
N GLY A 64 -4.76 2.39 6.73
CA GLY A 64 -6.08 2.87 6.30
C GLY A 64 -6.89 1.89 5.46
N TRP A 65 -6.50 0.64 5.40
CA TRP A 65 -7.26 -0.39 4.69
C TRP A 65 -8.30 -1.02 5.60
N ASP A 66 -9.50 -1.24 5.07
CA ASP A 66 -10.55 -1.97 5.76
C ASP A 66 -10.65 -3.37 5.20
N VAL A 67 -11.08 -4.31 6.04
CA VAL A 67 -11.39 -5.68 5.64
C VAL A 67 -12.89 -5.86 5.73
N LYS A 68 -13.47 -6.34 4.63
CA LYS A 68 -14.92 -6.59 4.58
C LYS A 68 -15.19 -7.96 3.97
N PRO A 69 -16.27 -8.62 4.36
CA PRO A 69 -16.69 -9.85 3.71
C PRO A 69 -17.55 -9.53 2.49
N ASP A 70 -17.45 -10.37 1.47
CA ASP A 70 -18.36 -10.33 0.34
C ASP A 70 -19.63 -11.16 0.64
N GLU A 71 -20.48 -11.34 -0.37
CA GLU A 71 -21.73 -12.09 -0.21
C GLU A 71 -21.51 -13.55 0.19
N SER A 72 -20.36 -14.11 -0.18
CA SER A 72 -19.99 -15.48 0.15
C SER A 72 -19.17 -15.57 1.41
N LYS A 73 -19.02 -14.46 2.15
CA LYS A 73 -18.23 -14.36 3.37
C LYS A 73 -16.72 -14.51 3.15
N ASN A 74 -16.26 -14.25 1.94
CA ASN A 74 -14.83 -14.17 1.64
C ASN A 74 -14.37 -12.74 1.90
N TYR A 75 -13.19 -12.60 2.51
CA TYR A 75 -12.68 -11.28 2.87
C TYR A 75 -11.94 -10.61 1.74
N TYR A 76 -12.02 -9.30 1.70
CA TYR A 76 -11.25 -8.47 0.78
C TYR A 76 -10.79 -7.20 1.49
N LEU A 77 -9.71 -6.59 0.96
CA LEU A 77 -9.23 -5.29 1.42
C LEU A 77 -9.87 -4.20 0.57
N ILE A 78 -10.20 -3.09 1.21
CA ILE A 78 -10.73 -1.94 0.49
C ILE A 78 -10.24 -0.64 1.11
N LYS A 79 -9.91 0.33 0.26
CA LYS A 79 -9.50 1.67 0.70
C LYS A 79 -9.93 2.70 -0.34
N GLU A 80 -10.36 3.84 0.16
CA GLU A 80 -10.70 4.97 -0.69
C GLU A 80 -9.69 6.09 -0.49
N PHE A 81 -9.19 6.64 -1.60
CA PHE A 81 -8.23 7.74 -1.62
C PHE A 81 -8.90 8.99 -2.16
N LYS A 82 -8.55 10.15 -1.60
CA LYS A 82 -9.13 11.43 -2.00
C LYS A 82 -8.10 12.29 -2.71
N PHE A 83 -8.55 13.01 -3.72
CA PHE A 83 -7.71 13.86 -4.55
C PHE A 83 -8.40 15.19 -4.82
N LYS A 84 -7.66 16.13 -5.37
CA LYS A 84 -8.17 17.48 -5.63
C LYS A 84 -9.07 17.57 -6.87
N ASN A 85 -8.85 16.68 -7.82
CA ASN A 85 -9.57 16.72 -9.09
C ASN A 85 -9.51 15.35 -9.79
N PHE A 86 -10.10 15.29 -10.97
CA PHE A 86 -10.14 14.06 -11.75
C PHE A 86 -8.76 13.62 -12.24
N LEU A 87 -7.95 14.58 -12.65
CA LEU A 87 -6.62 14.28 -13.19
C LEU A 87 -5.74 13.59 -12.14
N GLU A 88 -5.75 14.07 -10.92
CA GLU A 88 -4.98 13.46 -9.84
C GLU A 88 -5.46 12.05 -9.54
N SER A 89 -6.77 11.84 -9.55
CA SER A 89 -7.34 10.49 -9.38
C SER A 89 -6.86 9.55 -10.48
N GLN A 90 -6.89 10.03 -11.72
CA GLN A 90 -6.48 9.24 -12.88
C GLN A 90 -4.99 8.91 -12.83
N GLU A 91 -4.16 9.85 -12.47
CA GLU A 91 -2.72 9.62 -12.35
C GLU A 91 -2.41 8.57 -11.29
N PHE A 92 -3.10 8.66 -10.15
CA PHE A 92 -2.95 7.66 -9.10
C PHE A 92 -3.37 6.28 -9.58
N VAL A 93 -4.50 6.16 -10.24
CA VAL A 93 -5.00 4.88 -10.77
C VAL A 93 -4.02 4.30 -11.80
N ASN A 94 -3.42 5.12 -12.63
CA ASN A 94 -2.42 4.68 -13.58
C ASN A 94 -1.20 4.09 -12.89
N LYS A 95 -0.76 4.71 -11.80
CA LYS A 95 0.36 4.19 -11.00
C LYS A 95 0.01 2.86 -10.34
N VAL A 96 -1.19 2.77 -9.77
CA VAL A 96 -1.67 1.53 -9.17
C VAL A 96 -1.71 0.42 -10.22
N GLY A 97 -2.22 0.73 -11.42
CA GLY A 97 -2.25 -0.23 -12.51
C GLY A 97 -0.88 -0.74 -12.90
N GLY A 98 0.11 0.16 -12.94
CA GLY A 98 1.48 -0.23 -13.23
C GLY A 98 2.06 -1.19 -12.19
N ILE A 99 1.80 -0.92 -10.92
CA ILE A 99 2.24 -1.81 -9.84
C ILE A 99 1.53 -3.17 -9.95
N ALA A 100 0.22 -3.16 -10.15
CA ALA A 100 -0.57 -4.37 -10.25
C ALA A 100 -0.06 -5.26 -11.40
N GLU A 101 0.24 -4.65 -12.53
CA GLU A 101 0.74 -5.37 -13.70
C GLU A 101 2.12 -5.96 -13.42
N SER A 102 3.00 -5.19 -12.79
CA SER A 102 4.36 -5.66 -12.48
C SER A 102 4.37 -6.79 -11.45
N GLU A 103 3.38 -6.83 -10.57
CA GLU A 103 3.28 -7.87 -9.54
C GLU A 103 2.41 -9.04 -9.98
N GLY A 104 1.73 -8.93 -11.11
CA GLY A 104 0.82 -9.98 -11.57
C GLY A 104 -0.37 -10.18 -10.65
N HIS A 105 -0.78 -9.15 -9.92
CA HIS A 105 -1.88 -9.20 -8.97
C HIS A 105 -2.76 -7.98 -9.17
N HIS A 106 -3.98 -8.19 -9.62
CA HIS A 106 -4.84 -7.12 -10.15
C HIS A 106 -5.99 -6.80 -9.22
N PRO A 107 -6.05 -5.58 -8.67
CA PRO A 107 -7.18 -5.14 -7.85
C PRO A 107 -8.34 -4.68 -8.73
N ASP A 108 -9.51 -4.56 -8.12
CA ASP A 108 -10.61 -3.84 -8.74
C ASP A 108 -10.49 -2.37 -8.37
N ILE A 109 -10.71 -1.49 -9.34
CA ILE A 109 -10.52 -0.06 -9.16
C ILE A 109 -11.75 0.69 -9.64
N TRP A 110 -12.27 1.58 -8.79
CA TRP A 110 -13.26 2.57 -9.16
C TRP A 110 -12.67 3.95 -8.93
N PHE A 111 -12.82 4.85 -9.86
CA PHE A 111 -12.35 6.20 -9.64
C PHE A 111 -13.21 7.21 -10.37
N GLY A 112 -13.12 8.45 -9.94
CA GLY A 112 -13.84 9.55 -10.55
C GLY A 112 -13.23 10.87 -10.09
N TRP A 113 -14.01 11.94 -10.18
CA TRP A 113 -13.50 13.23 -9.79
C TRP A 113 -13.21 13.26 -8.30
N GLY A 114 -11.94 13.38 -7.98
CA GLY A 114 -11.49 13.56 -6.59
C GLY A 114 -11.42 12.30 -5.74
N TYR A 115 -11.58 11.10 -6.32
CA TYR A 115 -11.47 9.88 -5.53
C TYR A 115 -10.99 8.68 -6.36
N ALA A 116 -10.43 7.70 -5.66
CA ALA A 116 -10.16 6.38 -6.20
C ALA A 116 -10.41 5.36 -5.10
N LYS A 117 -11.11 4.28 -5.42
CA LYS A 117 -11.40 3.19 -4.48
C LYS A 117 -10.76 1.93 -5.01
N ILE A 118 -9.99 1.26 -4.17
CA ILE A 118 -9.24 0.07 -4.54
C ILE A 118 -9.72 -1.11 -3.70
N LYS A 119 -10.05 -2.21 -4.35
CA LYS A 119 -10.46 -3.45 -3.70
C LYS A 119 -9.48 -4.55 -4.08
N ILE A 120 -8.91 -5.21 -3.09
CA ILE A 120 -7.89 -6.25 -3.31
C ILE A 120 -8.33 -7.57 -2.70
N PHE A 121 -8.27 -8.64 -3.47
CA PHE A 121 -8.42 -10.00 -2.97
C PHE A 121 -7.82 -10.96 -4.00
N THR A 122 -7.60 -12.20 -3.59
CA THR A 122 -7.02 -13.22 -4.48
C THR A 122 -8.13 -14.15 -4.95
N HIS A 123 -8.44 -14.09 -6.24
CA HIS A 123 -9.51 -14.89 -6.84
C HIS A 123 -9.28 -16.40 -6.69
N ALA A 124 -8.04 -16.83 -6.87
CA ALA A 124 -7.70 -18.25 -6.87
C ALA A 124 -8.02 -18.96 -5.54
N ILE A 125 -8.05 -18.22 -4.44
CA ILE A 125 -8.29 -18.78 -3.11
C ILE A 125 -9.54 -18.20 -2.45
N ASN A 126 -10.28 -17.36 -3.17
CA ASN A 126 -11.48 -16.69 -2.68
C ASN A 126 -11.27 -16.01 -1.32
N GLY A 127 -10.23 -15.22 -1.21
CA GLY A 127 -9.93 -14.52 0.04
C GLY A 127 -8.62 -13.79 0.01
N LEU A 128 -8.03 -13.62 1.19
CA LEU A 128 -6.79 -12.86 1.36
C LEU A 128 -5.60 -13.77 1.64
N ALA A 129 -4.45 -13.35 1.16
CA ALA A 129 -3.15 -13.94 1.41
C ALA A 129 -2.13 -12.83 1.57
N GLU A 130 -0.88 -13.17 1.83
CA GLU A 130 0.17 -12.17 1.98
C GLU A 130 0.29 -11.25 0.77
N SER A 131 0.10 -11.78 -0.43
CA SER A 131 0.19 -10.99 -1.67
C SER A 131 -0.76 -9.80 -1.70
N ASP A 132 -1.94 -9.94 -1.11
CA ASP A 132 -2.91 -8.85 -1.06
C ASP A 132 -2.39 -7.71 -0.20
N PHE A 133 -1.76 -8.02 0.92
CA PHE A 133 -1.19 -7.02 1.81
C PHE A 133 0.08 -6.41 1.24
N ILE A 134 0.85 -7.17 0.48
CA ILE A 134 2.02 -6.65 -0.24
C ILE A 134 1.57 -5.60 -1.25
N LEU A 135 0.55 -5.90 -2.02
CA LEU A 135 0.00 -4.94 -2.99
C LEU A 135 -0.53 -3.69 -2.29
N ALA A 136 -1.27 -3.87 -1.20
CA ALA A 136 -1.78 -2.75 -0.42
C ALA A 136 -0.65 -1.85 0.09
N ALA A 137 0.43 -2.43 0.61
CA ALA A 137 1.57 -1.66 1.08
C ALA A 137 2.26 -0.90 -0.05
N LYS A 138 2.39 -1.50 -1.21
CA LYS A 138 2.97 -0.83 -2.38
C LYS A 138 2.12 0.35 -2.84
N ILE A 139 0.80 0.19 -2.80
CA ILE A 139 -0.13 1.28 -3.14
C ILE A 139 -0.02 2.41 -2.12
N ASP A 140 0.09 2.09 -0.82
CA ASP A 140 0.27 3.10 0.21
C ASP A 140 1.52 3.95 -0.02
N LYS A 141 2.57 3.35 -0.56
CA LYS A 141 3.83 4.06 -0.83
C LYS A 141 3.70 5.15 -1.88
N ILE A 142 2.76 5.03 -2.78
CA ILE A 142 2.57 6.00 -3.87
C ILE A 142 1.41 6.95 -3.63
N SER A 143 0.70 6.78 -2.55
CA SER A 143 -0.45 7.63 -2.23
C SER A 143 -0.05 8.92 -1.50
#